data_fd66c09b7fb37177671b2af6716992bc
#
_entry.id   fd66c09b7fb37177671b2af6716992bc
#
_cell.length_a   1.000
_cell.length_b   1.000
_cell.length_c   1.000
_cell.angle_alpha   90.00
_cell.angle_beta   90.00
_cell.angle_gamma   90.00
#
_symmetry.space_group_name_H-M   'P 1'
#
loop_
_entity.id
_entity.type
_entity.pdbx_description
1 polymer ?
#
loop_
_entity_poly.entity_id
_entity_poly.type
_entity_poly.pdbx_seq_one_letter_code
_entity_poly.pdbx_strand_id
1 'polypeptide(L)'
;AHSFPWLDTDVKNKAYTYQMQSYLWLTNHQQCELVYCLTNTPDHIIQDEIQRKVYQLLKQPIYIAMDMDEAFTHAEAEAEKQVHNDSIFDKIPKEKRVKRFIIERDETIIWEIQERITKAREIFDQVFEAI
;
A
#
# COMPACT_ATOMS: atom_id res chain seq x y z
N ALA A 1 3.48 3.06 -7.74
CA ALA A 1 4.80 3.39 -7.17
C ALA A 1 4.78 4.53 -6.16
N HIS A 2 3.66 5.29 -6.03
CA HIS A 2 3.57 6.47 -5.15
C HIS A 2 3.76 6.14 -3.65
N SER A 3 3.53 4.91 -3.24
CA SER A 3 3.69 4.49 -1.84
C SER A 3 5.05 3.83 -1.53
N PHE A 4 5.92 3.64 -2.52
CA PHE A 4 7.22 3.04 -2.28
C PHE A 4 8.18 4.08 -1.67
N PRO A 5 8.84 3.79 -0.53
CA PRO A 5 9.57 4.77 0.28
C PRO A 5 10.99 5.04 -0.27
N TRP A 6 11.11 5.56 -1.50
CA TRP A 6 12.37 5.79 -2.18
C TRP A 6 13.37 6.62 -1.36
N LEU A 7 12.88 7.74 -0.80
CA LEU A 7 13.68 8.75 -0.11
C LEU A 7 13.51 8.72 1.40
N ASP A 8 12.66 7.82 1.91
CA ASP A 8 12.41 7.78 3.34
C ASP A 8 13.60 7.18 4.09
N THR A 9 13.96 7.79 5.20
CA THR A 9 14.97 7.31 6.16
C THR A 9 14.34 6.42 7.22
N ASP A 10 13.06 6.63 7.50
CA ASP A 10 12.32 5.97 8.56
C ASP A 10 10.95 5.47 8.09
N VAL A 11 10.36 4.58 8.86
CA VAL A 11 9.01 4.06 8.61
C VAL A 11 7.98 5.11 9.01
N LYS A 12 7.39 5.79 8.03
CA LYS A 12 6.39 6.85 8.27
C LYS A 12 5.02 6.33 8.69
N ASN A 13 4.68 5.11 8.32
CA ASN A 13 3.38 4.53 8.62
C ASN A 13 3.36 4.01 10.06
N LYS A 14 2.65 4.71 10.94
CA LYS A 14 2.49 4.33 12.35
C LYS A 14 1.91 2.91 12.53
N ALA A 15 1.01 2.48 11.65
CA ALA A 15 0.45 1.13 11.73
C ALA A 15 1.54 0.06 11.59
N TYR A 16 2.50 0.24 10.68
CA TYR A 16 3.63 -0.67 10.55
C TYR A 16 4.57 -0.60 11.77
N THR A 17 4.79 0.58 12.34
CA THR A 17 5.58 0.71 13.58
C THR A 17 4.95 -0.11 14.70
N TYR A 18 3.66 0.06 14.98
CA TYR A 18 2.96 -0.72 16.01
C TYR A 18 2.95 -2.22 15.69
N GLN A 19 2.76 -2.60 14.43
CA GLN A 19 2.79 -4.01 14.01
C GLN A 19 4.18 -4.63 14.25
N MET A 20 5.26 -3.95 13.88
CA MET A 20 6.61 -4.45 14.09
C MET A 20 6.95 -4.56 15.58
N GLN A 21 6.56 -3.58 16.39
CA GLN A 21 6.74 -3.64 17.85
C GLN A 21 5.94 -4.78 18.48
N SER A 22 4.74 -5.07 17.97
CA SER A 22 3.96 -6.24 18.40
C SER A 22 4.69 -7.55 18.09
N TYR A 23 5.30 -7.67 16.91
CA TYR A 23 6.09 -8.86 16.55
C TYR A 23 7.34 -8.98 17.42
N LEU A 24 8.07 -7.88 17.68
CA LEU A 24 9.23 -7.87 18.56
C LEU A 24 8.87 -8.28 20.00
N TRP A 25 7.71 -7.82 20.48
CA TRP A 25 7.21 -8.24 21.79
C TRP A 25 6.86 -9.72 21.82
N LEU A 26 6.07 -10.22 20.87
CA LEU A 26 5.61 -11.61 20.81
C LEU A 26 6.76 -12.61 20.63
N THR A 27 7.79 -12.24 19.86
CA THR A 27 8.94 -13.11 19.57
C THR A 27 10.13 -12.90 20.49
N ASN A 28 10.05 -11.89 21.35
CA ASN A 28 11.13 -11.47 22.26
C ASN A 28 12.47 -11.14 21.57
N HIS A 29 12.39 -10.61 20.33
CA HIS A 29 13.57 -10.13 19.61
C HIS A 29 13.84 -8.65 19.92
N GLN A 30 15.11 -8.23 19.73
CA GLN A 30 15.54 -6.87 19.98
C GLN A 30 15.43 -5.98 18.73
N GLN A 31 15.42 -6.57 17.55
CA GLN A 31 15.28 -5.85 16.29
C GLN A 31 14.55 -6.71 15.25
N CYS A 32 13.92 -6.06 14.28
CA CYS A 32 13.37 -6.69 13.09
C CYS A 32 13.66 -5.85 11.86
N GLU A 33 13.45 -6.43 10.70
CA GLU A 33 13.63 -5.75 9.42
C GLU A 33 12.28 -5.64 8.70
N LEU A 34 11.88 -4.42 8.34
CA LEU A 34 10.75 -4.16 7.46
C LEU A 34 11.28 -3.95 6.04
N VAL A 35 10.86 -4.81 5.12
CA VAL A 35 11.31 -4.78 3.73
C VAL A 35 10.17 -4.41 2.81
N TYR A 36 10.36 -3.34 2.05
CA TYR A 36 9.49 -2.97 0.94
C TYR A 36 10.08 -3.51 -0.36
N CYS A 37 9.26 -4.22 -1.13
CA CYS A 37 9.64 -4.72 -2.44
C CYS A 37 8.72 -4.11 -3.50
N LEU A 38 9.32 -3.47 -4.51
CA LEU A 38 8.59 -2.96 -5.66
C LEU A 38 8.53 -4.07 -6.73
N THR A 39 7.35 -4.61 -6.93
CA THR A 39 7.07 -5.66 -7.92
C THR A 39 6.13 -5.14 -8.99
N ASN A 40 6.16 -5.74 -10.19
CA ASN A 40 5.16 -5.44 -11.21
C ASN A 40 3.76 -5.76 -10.71
N THR A 41 2.80 -4.96 -11.14
CA THR A 41 1.39 -5.22 -10.84
C THR A 41 0.92 -6.47 -11.63
N PRO A 42 0.16 -7.39 -11.02
CA PRO A 42 -0.41 -8.53 -11.72
C PRO A 42 -1.32 -8.13 -12.89
N ASP A 43 -1.28 -8.89 -13.99
CA ASP A 43 -1.98 -8.56 -15.24
C ASP A 43 -3.49 -8.31 -15.06
N HIS A 44 -4.17 -9.12 -14.24
CA HIS A 44 -5.60 -8.93 -13.99
C HIS A 44 -5.92 -7.57 -13.35
N ILE A 45 -5.05 -7.08 -12.45
CA ILE A 45 -5.21 -5.76 -11.84
C ILE A 45 -4.90 -4.65 -12.86
N ILE A 46 -3.91 -4.88 -13.74
CA ILE A 46 -3.60 -3.96 -14.84
C ILE A 46 -4.83 -3.80 -15.74
N GLN A 47 -5.49 -4.89 -16.13
CA GLN A 47 -6.68 -4.86 -16.98
C GLN A 47 -7.84 -4.11 -16.32
N ASP A 48 -8.11 -4.37 -15.05
CA ASP A 48 -9.16 -3.66 -14.29
C ASP A 48 -8.86 -2.15 -14.21
N GLU A 49 -7.59 -1.78 -14.00
CA GLU A 49 -7.17 -0.38 -13.92
C GLU A 49 -7.25 0.33 -15.28
N ILE A 50 -6.92 -0.36 -16.39
CA ILE A 50 -7.08 0.16 -17.75
C ILE A 50 -8.56 0.48 -17.99
N GLN A 51 -9.48 -0.45 -17.73
CA GLN A 51 -10.90 -0.21 -17.90
C GLN A 51 -11.39 0.99 -17.07
N ARG A 52 -11.00 1.06 -15.80
CA ARG A 52 -11.34 2.19 -14.94
C ARG A 52 -10.83 3.51 -15.52
N LYS A 53 -9.60 3.52 -16.03
CA LYS A 53 -8.95 4.69 -16.60
C LYS A 53 -9.64 5.13 -17.89
N VAL A 54 -10.03 4.21 -18.76
CA VAL A 54 -10.83 4.50 -19.97
C VAL A 54 -12.10 5.26 -19.60
N TYR A 55 -12.88 4.77 -18.63
CA TYR A 55 -14.09 5.46 -18.19
C TYR A 55 -13.83 6.85 -17.59
N GLN A 56 -12.66 7.07 -16.97
CA GLN A 56 -12.27 8.39 -16.50
C GLN A 56 -11.90 9.33 -17.65
N LEU A 57 -11.17 8.85 -18.65
CA LEU A 57 -10.76 9.63 -19.82
C LEU A 57 -11.96 10.06 -20.65
N LEU A 58 -12.90 9.15 -20.91
CA LEU A 58 -14.12 9.44 -21.68
C LEU A 58 -14.99 10.56 -21.08
N LYS A 59 -14.83 10.89 -19.80
CA LYS A 59 -15.52 12.02 -19.16
C LYS A 59 -14.84 13.37 -19.42
N GLN A 60 -13.66 13.40 -20.02
CA GLN A 60 -12.96 14.63 -20.30
C GLN A 60 -13.54 15.32 -21.54
N PRO A 61 -13.56 16.68 -21.59
CA PRO A 61 -14.17 17.43 -22.68
C PRO A 61 -13.63 17.09 -24.07
N ILE A 62 -12.34 16.73 -24.17
CA ILE A 62 -11.70 16.36 -25.43
C ILE A 62 -12.32 15.08 -26.04
N TYR A 63 -12.64 14.09 -25.22
CA TYR A 63 -13.24 12.84 -25.67
C TYR A 63 -14.75 12.98 -25.92
N ILE A 64 -15.44 13.85 -25.17
CA ILE A 64 -16.87 14.15 -25.37
C ILE A 64 -17.10 14.84 -26.71
N ALA A 65 -16.11 15.56 -27.23
CA ALA A 65 -16.20 16.26 -28.52
C ALA A 65 -15.89 15.37 -29.75
N MET A 66 -15.41 14.13 -29.53
CA MET A 66 -15.08 13.16 -30.57
C MET A 66 -16.27 12.26 -30.91
N ASP A 67 -16.18 11.57 -32.05
CA ASP A 67 -17.05 10.41 -32.32
C ASP A 67 -16.82 9.33 -31.25
N MET A 68 -17.87 8.61 -30.89
CA MET A 68 -17.85 7.66 -29.79
C MET A 68 -16.82 6.53 -29.99
N ASP A 69 -16.75 5.96 -31.18
CA ASP A 69 -15.84 4.85 -31.48
C ASP A 69 -14.37 5.33 -31.49
N GLU A 70 -14.15 6.52 -32.05
CA GLU A 70 -12.85 7.18 -32.07
C GLU A 70 -12.40 7.55 -30.65
N ALA A 71 -13.28 8.14 -29.84
CA ALA A 71 -13.03 8.50 -28.44
C ALA A 71 -12.64 7.28 -27.62
N PHE A 72 -13.36 6.17 -27.79
CA PHE A 72 -13.08 4.93 -27.05
C PHE A 72 -11.70 4.36 -27.42
N THR A 73 -11.39 4.27 -28.72
CA THR A 73 -10.09 3.77 -29.21
C THR A 73 -8.92 4.60 -28.69
N HIS A 74 -9.04 5.93 -28.73
CA HIS A 74 -8.01 6.82 -28.20
C HIS A 74 -7.87 6.73 -26.68
N ALA A 75 -8.99 6.68 -25.95
CA ALA A 75 -8.98 6.55 -24.49
C ALA A 75 -8.35 5.23 -24.03
N GLU A 76 -8.61 4.12 -24.75
CA GLU A 76 -8.04 2.81 -24.48
C GLU A 76 -6.52 2.82 -24.67
N ALA A 77 -6.02 3.31 -25.80
CA ALA A 77 -4.59 3.40 -26.07
C ALA A 77 -3.86 4.29 -25.06
N GLU A 78 -4.46 5.41 -24.66
CA GLU A 78 -3.88 6.30 -23.65
C GLU A 78 -3.90 5.67 -22.24
N ALA A 79 -5.01 5.02 -21.87
CA ALA A 79 -5.15 4.31 -20.60
C ALA A 79 -4.11 3.19 -20.47
N GLU A 80 -3.96 2.34 -21.49
CA GLU A 80 -2.96 1.29 -21.53
C GLU A 80 -1.55 1.83 -21.29
N LYS A 81 -1.17 2.87 -22.03
CA LYS A 81 0.14 3.50 -21.91
C LYS A 81 0.39 4.04 -20.51
N GLN A 82 -0.58 4.74 -19.91
CA GLN A 82 -0.47 5.31 -18.58
C GLN A 82 -0.37 4.20 -17.51
N VAL A 83 -1.27 3.23 -17.54
CA VAL A 83 -1.32 2.14 -16.56
C VAL A 83 -0.08 1.27 -16.63
N HIS A 84 0.41 0.92 -17.81
CA HIS A 84 1.66 0.16 -17.95
C HIS A 84 2.87 0.91 -17.41
N ASN A 85 3.00 2.22 -17.67
CA ASN A 85 4.08 3.02 -17.12
C ASN A 85 4.05 3.08 -15.58
N ASP A 86 2.87 3.06 -14.98
CA ASP A 86 2.68 3.14 -13.53
C ASP A 86 2.77 1.76 -12.85
N SER A 87 2.65 0.67 -13.60
CA SER A 87 2.50 -0.69 -13.08
C SER A 87 3.68 -1.61 -13.33
N ILE A 88 4.53 -1.29 -14.33
CA ILE A 88 5.68 -2.13 -14.73
C ILE A 88 6.99 -1.45 -14.36
N PHE A 89 7.76 -2.12 -13.51
CA PHE A 89 8.98 -1.57 -12.92
C PHE A 89 10.26 -2.26 -13.41
N ASP A 90 10.20 -3.05 -14.49
CA ASP A 90 11.34 -3.83 -15.00
C ASP A 90 12.52 -2.97 -15.45
N LYS A 91 12.27 -1.72 -15.81
CA LYS A 91 13.31 -0.74 -16.15
C LYS A 91 14.12 -0.26 -14.93
N ILE A 92 13.60 -0.49 -13.71
CA ILE A 92 14.29 -0.13 -12.47
C ILE A 92 15.19 -1.29 -12.06
N PRO A 93 16.49 -1.08 -11.82
CA PRO A 93 17.40 -2.12 -11.32
C PRO A 93 16.85 -2.79 -10.06
N LYS A 94 17.01 -4.11 -9.93
CA LYS A 94 16.46 -4.91 -8.83
C LYS A 94 16.91 -4.40 -7.46
N GLU A 95 18.14 -3.94 -7.36
CA GLU A 95 18.73 -3.39 -6.13
C GLU A 95 18.02 -2.11 -5.66
N LYS A 96 17.43 -1.36 -6.60
CA LYS A 96 16.65 -0.16 -6.31
C LYS A 96 15.17 -0.43 -6.06
N ARG A 97 14.71 -1.68 -6.26
CA ARG A 97 13.33 -2.10 -5.99
C ARG A 97 13.13 -2.67 -4.59
N VAL A 98 14.17 -2.67 -3.76
CA VAL A 98 14.11 -3.16 -2.38
C VAL A 98 14.56 -2.04 -1.45
N LYS A 99 13.73 -1.72 -0.47
CA LYS A 99 14.04 -0.77 0.61
C LYS A 99 13.88 -1.48 1.94
N ARG A 100 14.88 -1.35 2.82
CA ARG A 100 14.93 -2.02 4.11
C ARG A 100 15.02 -1.00 5.23
N PHE A 101 14.27 -1.23 6.29
CA PHE A 101 14.33 -0.46 7.54
C PHE A 101 14.58 -1.43 8.69
N ILE A 102 15.62 -1.16 9.47
CA ILE A 102 15.86 -1.86 10.72
C ILE A 102 15.05 -1.14 11.78
N ILE A 103 14.26 -1.90 12.54
CA ILE A 103 13.39 -1.40 13.60
C ILE A 103 13.87 -2.01 14.90
N GLU A 104 14.35 -1.15 15.79
CA GLU A 104 14.74 -1.53 17.13
C GLU A 104 13.50 -1.68 18.02
N ARG A 105 13.60 -2.54 19.02
CA ARG A 105 12.57 -2.75 20.03
C ARG A 105 12.40 -1.50 20.88
N ASP A 106 11.16 -1.03 21.01
CA ASP A 106 10.77 0.12 21.82
C ASP A 106 9.78 -0.31 22.91
N GLU A 107 10.26 -0.37 24.14
CA GLU A 107 9.45 -0.79 25.30
C GLU A 107 8.30 0.19 25.59
N THR A 108 8.44 1.46 25.22
CA THR A 108 7.38 2.46 25.41
C THR A 108 6.18 2.15 24.52
N ILE A 109 6.45 1.86 23.24
CA ILE A 109 5.38 1.48 22.29
C ILE A 109 4.77 0.13 22.67
N ILE A 110 5.60 -0.82 23.10
CA ILE A 110 5.13 -2.13 23.56
C ILE A 110 4.21 -1.97 24.78
N TRP A 111 4.57 -1.14 25.73
CA TRP A 111 3.72 -0.85 26.88
C TRP A 111 2.37 -0.21 26.47
N GLU A 112 2.38 0.75 25.54
CA GLU A 112 1.14 1.32 24.99
C GLU A 112 0.25 0.25 24.33
N ILE A 113 0.85 -0.70 23.60
CA ILE A 113 0.12 -1.82 22.99
C ILE A 113 -0.54 -2.68 24.07
N GLN A 114 0.20 -3.04 25.11
CA GLN A 114 -0.31 -3.86 26.23
C GLN A 114 -1.47 -3.17 26.95
N GLU A 115 -1.36 -1.88 27.25
CA GLU A 115 -2.45 -1.10 27.86
C GLU A 115 -3.72 -1.11 27.00
N ARG A 116 -3.57 -0.87 25.69
CA ARG A 116 -4.71 -0.88 24.77
C ARG A 116 -5.37 -2.26 24.68
N ILE A 117 -4.58 -3.33 24.68
CA ILE A 117 -5.12 -4.71 24.68
C ILE A 117 -5.89 -4.97 25.98
N THR A 118 -5.37 -4.56 27.12
CA THR A 118 -6.05 -4.72 28.42
C THR A 118 -7.39 -4.00 28.42
N LYS A 119 -7.42 -2.72 28.01
CA LYS A 119 -8.67 -1.95 27.90
C LYS A 119 -9.67 -2.58 26.91
N ALA A 120 -9.17 -3.08 25.79
CA ALA A 120 -10.03 -3.74 24.80
C ALA A 120 -10.67 -5.02 25.35
N ARG A 121 -9.93 -5.81 26.15
CA ARG A 121 -10.45 -7.01 26.83
C ARG A 121 -11.52 -6.65 27.88
N GLU A 122 -11.27 -5.62 28.68
CA GLU A 122 -12.25 -5.15 29.67
C GLU A 122 -13.59 -4.74 29.01
N ILE A 123 -13.52 -4.02 27.88
CA ILE A 123 -14.71 -3.63 27.11
C ILE A 123 -15.41 -4.87 26.54
N PHE A 124 -14.63 -5.81 26.02
CA PHE A 124 -15.16 -7.04 25.46
C PHE A 124 -15.90 -7.87 26.51
N ASP A 125 -15.30 -8.04 27.68
CA ASP A 125 -15.90 -8.79 28.80
C ASP A 125 -17.20 -8.12 29.25
N GLN A 126 -17.25 -6.79 29.39
CA GLN A 126 -18.46 -6.05 29.73
C GLN A 126 -19.60 -6.25 28.71
N VAL A 127 -19.26 -6.30 27.41
CA VAL A 127 -20.26 -6.53 26.35
C VAL A 127 -20.78 -7.97 26.40
N PHE A 128 -19.93 -8.93 26.69
CA PHE A 128 -20.33 -10.34 26.79
C PHE A 128 -21.13 -10.64 28.07
N GLU A 129 -20.85 -9.97 29.18
CA GLU A 129 -21.64 -10.12 30.43
C GLU A 129 -23.03 -9.45 30.34
N ALA A 130 -23.23 -8.53 29.37
CA ALA A 130 -24.49 -7.82 29.16
C ALA A 130 -25.45 -8.52 28.17
N ILE A 131 -25.01 -9.62 27.54
CA ILE A 131 -25.82 -10.46 26.62
C ILE A 131 -26.30 -11.72 27.32
#